data_46e064a11dd520617cf1bb65fa6753ad
#
_entry.id   46e064a11dd520617cf1bb65fa6753ad
#
_cell.length_a   1.000
_cell.length_b   1.000
_cell.length_c   1.000
_cell.angle_alpha   90.00
_cell.angle_beta   90.00
_cell.angle_gamma   90.00
#
_symmetry.space_group_name_H-M   'P 1'
#
loop_
_entity.id
_entity.type
_entity.pdbx_description
1 polymer ?
#
loop_
_entity_poly.entity_id
_entity_poly.type
_entity_poly.pdbx_seq_one_letter_code
_entity_poly.pdbx_strand_id
1 'polypeptide(L)'
;MIRLFFFLFFISNVIYSQKFPSDIWHKGLLVTNDGDTIKGNLKYDFELQSIQLDDGETLKAFNVNNLFFFEIYDETIRDYRQFYSLLYEVGYNYNVPVLFEMMIEGKLSLLLRERIVAETTQSYFPSYYAYGIMPSFSNNYGYVNKVKYDYFFLTQDGKIHRFKGKKKDLFKMMEDKYDEMKKYMSDKKINLKKMSDLAKIVNYYNLI
;
A
#
# COMPACT_ATOMS: atom_id res chain seq x y z
N MET A 1 48.45 -15.97 -41.13
CA MET A 1 48.14 -14.97 -40.09
C MET A 1 46.61 -14.90 -39.91
N ILE A 2 46.08 -15.62 -38.93
CA ILE A 2 44.62 -15.66 -38.62
C ILE A 2 44.38 -14.61 -37.57
N ARG A 3 43.63 -13.54 -37.91
CA ARG A 3 43.18 -12.52 -36.93
C ARG A 3 41.93 -13.05 -36.22
N LEU A 4 42.11 -13.43 -34.97
CA LEU A 4 41.02 -13.82 -34.05
C LEU A 4 40.28 -12.55 -33.61
N PHE A 5 39.07 -12.33 -34.11
CA PHE A 5 38.19 -11.25 -33.70
C PHE A 5 37.48 -11.69 -32.41
N PHE A 6 37.92 -11.18 -31.27
CA PHE A 6 37.26 -11.39 -29.98
C PHE A 6 36.03 -10.47 -29.92
N PHE A 7 34.86 -11.03 -30.19
CA PHE A 7 33.58 -10.33 -30.01
C PHE A 7 33.23 -10.39 -28.52
N LEU A 8 33.58 -9.32 -27.81
CA LEU A 8 33.17 -9.15 -26.42
C LEU A 8 31.63 -8.84 -26.39
N PHE A 9 30.85 -9.86 -26.17
CA PHE A 9 29.42 -9.71 -25.90
C PHE A 9 29.25 -9.07 -24.49
N PHE A 10 29.10 -7.75 -24.45
CA PHE A 10 28.61 -7.05 -23.25
C PHE A 10 27.14 -7.44 -23.04
N ILE A 11 26.92 -8.47 -22.25
CA ILE A 11 25.58 -8.76 -21.70
C ILE A 11 25.30 -7.68 -20.65
N SER A 12 24.65 -6.60 -21.07
CA SER A 12 24.08 -5.62 -20.15
C SER A 12 22.97 -6.31 -19.36
N ASN A 13 23.28 -6.73 -18.13
CA ASN A 13 22.26 -7.13 -17.17
C ASN A 13 21.42 -5.91 -16.86
N VAL A 14 20.24 -5.81 -17.46
CA VAL A 14 19.24 -4.83 -17.08
C VAL A 14 18.72 -5.27 -15.72
N ILE A 15 19.24 -4.66 -14.66
CA ILE A 15 18.77 -4.87 -13.31
C ILE A 15 17.40 -4.18 -13.24
N TYR A 16 16.32 -4.94 -13.32
CA TYR A 16 14.98 -4.44 -13.03
C TYR A 16 14.90 -4.20 -11.52
N SER A 17 15.07 -2.96 -11.10
CA SER A 17 14.73 -2.54 -9.75
C SER A 17 13.20 -2.61 -9.60
N GLN A 18 12.72 -3.29 -8.56
CA GLN A 18 11.30 -3.32 -8.22
C GLN A 18 10.88 -1.91 -7.81
N LYS A 19 9.99 -1.27 -8.58
CA LYS A 19 9.42 0.03 -8.25
C LYS A 19 8.11 -0.18 -7.51
N PHE A 20 7.95 0.50 -6.37
CA PHE A 20 6.69 0.56 -5.65
C PHE A 20 5.86 1.76 -6.13
N PRO A 21 4.53 1.75 -5.96
CA PRO A 21 3.69 2.91 -6.31
C PRO A 21 4.16 4.21 -5.66
N SER A 22 4.65 4.16 -4.42
CA SER A 22 5.24 5.30 -3.72
C SER A 22 6.58 5.80 -4.28
N ASP A 23 7.26 5.01 -5.12
CA ASP A 23 8.56 5.37 -5.70
C ASP A 23 8.45 6.12 -7.04
N ILE A 24 7.25 6.18 -7.61
CA ILE A 24 7.01 6.78 -8.93
C ILE A 24 6.18 8.06 -8.84
N TRP A 25 6.32 8.90 -9.87
CA TRP A 25 5.52 10.10 -10.02
C TRP A 25 4.20 9.77 -10.69
N HIS A 26 3.10 10.28 -10.12
CA HIS A 26 1.74 10.10 -10.61
C HIS A 26 1.12 11.45 -10.96
N LYS A 27 0.40 11.54 -12.05
CA LYS A 27 -0.43 12.72 -12.34
C LYS A 27 -1.55 12.82 -11.31
N GLY A 28 -1.79 14.03 -10.81
CA GLY A 28 -2.82 14.21 -9.80
C GLY A 28 -3.02 15.63 -9.36
N LEU A 29 -3.68 15.77 -8.23
CA LEU A 29 -3.92 17.04 -7.56
C LEU A 29 -3.78 16.88 -6.04
N LEU A 30 -3.43 17.96 -5.39
CA LEU A 30 -3.30 18.08 -3.95
C LEU A 30 -4.14 19.24 -3.46
N VAL A 31 -4.85 19.08 -2.35
CA VAL A 31 -5.61 20.13 -1.68
C VAL A 31 -5.02 20.35 -0.30
N THR A 32 -4.63 21.59 -0.01
CA THR A 32 -4.11 22.00 1.28
C THR A 32 -5.22 22.22 2.31
N ASN A 33 -4.87 22.33 3.58
CA ASN A 33 -5.84 22.67 4.64
C ASN A 33 -6.47 24.06 4.47
N ASP A 34 -5.80 24.96 3.73
CA ASP A 34 -6.31 26.30 3.43
C ASP A 34 -7.29 26.30 2.22
N GLY A 35 -7.47 25.13 1.58
CA GLY A 35 -8.37 24.93 0.46
C GLY A 35 -7.73 25.15 -0.90
N ASP A 36 -6.45 25.44 -0.99
CA ASP A 36 -5.73 25.61 -2.24
C ASP A 36 -5.60 24.28 -2.96
N THR A 37 -5.93 24.26 -4.25
CA THR A 37 -5.80 23.08 -5.11
C THR A 37 -4.64 23.26 -6.08
N ILE A 38 -3.67 22.36 -6.02
CA ILE A 38 -2.47 22.38 -6.86
C ILE A 38 -2.43 21.10 -7.69
N LYS A 39 -2.29 21.24 -9.01
CA LYS A 39 -2.19 20.12 -9.95
C LYS A 39 -0.72 19.91 -10.33
N GLY A 40 -0.34 18.65 -10.54
CA GLY A 40 1.03 18.32 -10.93
C GLY A 40 1.30 16.83 -10.92
N ASN A 41 2.58 16.49 -10.93
CA ASN A 41 3.03 15.14 -10.65
C ASN A 41 3.28 15.00 -9.15
N LEU A 42 2.72 13.98 -8.54
CA LEU A 42 2.79 13.71 -7.11
C LEU A 42 3.57 12.42 -6.84
N LYS A 43 4.38 12.47 -5.80
CA LYS A 43 5.06 11.32 -5.25
C LYS A 43 4.88 11.33 -3.74
N TYR A 44 4.40 10.22 -3.17
CA TYR A 44 4.06 10.14 -1.75
C TYR A 44 4.99 9.20 -0.99
N ASP A 45 5.14 9.46 0.31
CA ASP A 45 5.90 8.63 1.24
C ASP A 45 5.08 8.43 2.52
N PHE A 46 4.62 7.19 2.74
CA PHE A 46 3.85 6.85 3.92
C PHE A 46 4.69 6.77 5.20
N GLU A 47 5.99 6.53 5.11
CA GLU A 47 6.86 6.47 6.28
C GLU A 47 7.19 7.87 6.78
N LEU A 48 7.55 8.76 5.85
CA LEU A 48 7.82 10.16 6.15
C LEU A 48 6.56 11.02 6.27
N GLN A 49 5.39 10.48 5.96
CA GLN A 49 4.11 11.21 5.96
C GLN A 49 4.18 12.49 5.14
N SER A 50 4.76 12.39 3.95
CA SER A 50 5.05 13.52 3.08
C SER A 50 4.67 13.25 1.63
N ILE A 51 4.40 14.33 0.90
CA ILE A 51 4.09 14.33 -0.53
C ILE A 51 4.99 15.34 -1.21
N GLN A 52 5.64 14.93 -2.30
CA GLN A 52 6.33 15.81 -3.22
C GLN A 52 5.39 16.12 -4.39
N LEU A 53 5.35 17.36 -4.81
CA LEU A 53 4.57 17.84 -5.95
C LEU A 53 5.49 18.62 -6.89
N ASP A 54 5.51 18.21 -8.13
CA ASP A 54 6.15 18.90 -9.25
C ASP A 54 5.03 19.51 -10.13
N ASP A 55 4.92 20.84 -10.12
CA ASP A 55 3.91 21.59 -10.93
C ASP A 55 4.45 21.98 -12.31
N GLY A 56 5.67 21.52 -12.66
CA GLY A 56 6.36 21.82 -13.92
C GLY A 56 7.26 23.06 -13.85
N GLU A 57 7.15 23.86 -12.80
CA GLU A 57 7.99 25.05 -12.55
C GLU A 57 8.83 24.84 -11.28
N THR A 58 8.22 24.27 -10.24
CA THR A 58 8.85 24.10 -8.92
C THR A 58 8.54 22.74 -8.32
N LEU A 59 9.49 22.24 -7.53
CA LEU A 59 9.32 21.07 -6.69
C LEU A 59 8.96 21.51 -5.28
N LYS A 60 7.78 21.16 -4.80
CA LYS A 60 7.27 21.47 -3.46
C LYS A 60 7.12 20.20 -2.63
N ALA A 61 7.30 20.33 -1.32
CA ALA A 61 7.07 19.25 -0.37
C ALA A 61 5.98 19.65 0.62
N PHE A 62 5.03 18.75 0.83
CA PHE A 62 3.94 18.90 1.80
C PHE A 62 4.02 17.79 2.82
N ASN A 63 3.65 18.07 4.06
CA ASN A 63 3.47 17.06 5.09
C ASN A 63 1.99 16.95 5.47
N VAL A 64 1.65 15.91 6.20
CA VAL A 64 0.25 15.63 6.60
C VAL A 64 -0.40 16.77 7.40
N ASN A 65 0.38 17.67 8.04
CA ASN A 65 -0.20 18.77 8.81
C ASN A 65 -0.72 19.91 7.92
N ASN A 66 -0.20 20.02 6.70
CA ASN A 66 -0.57 21.08 5.74
C ASN A 66 -1.46 20.54 4.60
N LEU A 67 -1.78 19.26 4.65
CA LEU A 67 -2.50 18.54 3.62
C LEU A 67 -3.90 18.18 4.10
N PHE A 68 -4.92 18.46 3.27
CA PHE A 68 -6.26 17.94 3.46
C PHE A 68 -6.40 16.59 2.74
N PHE A 69 -6.20 16.56 1.41
CA PHE A 69 -6.16 15.32 0.64
C PHE A 69 -5.33 15.48 -0.64
N PHE A 70 -4.99 14.35 -1.27
CA PHE A 70 -4.52 14.33 -2.65
C PHE A 70 -5.11 13.14 -3.40
N GLU A 71 -5.19 13.29 -4.70
CA GLU A 71 -5.65 12.28 -5.64
C GLU A 71 -4.59 12.07 -6.71
N ILE A 72 -4.31 10.81 -7.03
CA ILE A 72 -3.39 10.42 -8.09
C ILE A 72 -4.06 9.45 -9.05
N TYR A 73 -3.66 9.50 -10.32
CA TYR A 73 -3.95 8.44 -11.28
C TYR A 73 -2.81 7.43 -11.27
N ASP A 74 -3.08 6.22 -10.78
CA ASP A 74 -2.11 5.14 -10.75
C ASP A 74 -2.20 4.33 -12.05
N GLU A 75 -1.20 4.49 -12.93
CA GLU A 75 -1.15 3.80 -14.23
C GLU A 75 -1.04 2.28 -14.10
N THR A 76 -0.55 1.77 -12.95
CA THR A 76 -0.37 0.34 -12.72
C THR A 76 -1.72 -0.38 -12.61
N ILE A 77 -2.66 0.23 -11.89
CA ILE A 77 -4.03 -0.29 -11.71
C ILE A 77 -5.03 0.39 -12.65
N ARG A 78 -4.62 1.47 -13.35
CA ARG A 78 -5.44 2.31 -14.24
C ARG A 78 -6.67 2.88 -13.56
N ASP A 79 -6.47 3.38 -12.35
CA ASP A 79 -7.55 3.94 -11.53
C ASP A 79 -7.05 5.11 -10.69
N TYR A 80 -8.01 5.92 -10.19
CA TYR A 80 -7.72 7.00 -9.26
C TYR A 80 -7.62 6.47 -7.85
N ARG A 81 -6.61 6.97 -7.12
CA ARG A 81 -6.40 6.70 -5.71
C ARG A 81 -6.48 7.99 -4.93
N GLN A 82 -7.26 8.01 -3.87
CA GLN A 82 -7.48 9.17 -3.02
C GLN A 82 -6.87 8.94 -1.63
N PHE A 83 -6.15 9.94 -1.15
CA PHE A 83 -5.44 9.88 0.11
C PHE A 83 -5.80 11.08 0.96
N TYR A 84 -6.15 10.85 2.21
CA TYR A 84 -6.58 11.86 3.16
C TYR A 84 -5.65 11.93 4.35
N SER A 85 -5.40 13.15 4.83
CA SER A 85 -4.76 13.39 6.12
C SER A 85 -5.84 13.38 7.20
N LEU A 86 -5.90 12.28 7.97
CA LEU A 86 -6.93 12.09 8.99
C LEU A 86 -6.31 11.99 10.38
N LEU A 87 -7.01 12.54 11.39
CA LEU A 87 -6.59 12.41 12.77
C LEU A 87 -6.72 10.96 13.25
N TYR A 88 -5.61 10.40 13.68
CA TYR A 88 -5.52 9.03 14.17
C TYR A 88 -4.90 8.96 15.55
N GLU A 89 -5.52 8.18 16.44
CA GLU A 89 -5.03 7.96 17.80
C GLU A 89 -3.83 6.99 17.78
N VAL A 90 -2.64 7.51 18.06
CA VAL A 90 -1.39 6.71 18.09
C VAL A 90 -1.07 6.16 19.48
N GLY A 91 -1.88 6.44 20.50
CA GLY A 91 -1.78 5.95 21.87
C GLY A 91 -1.99 7.06 22.91
N TYR A 92 -2.44 6.67 24.10
CA TYR A 92 -2.66 7.58 25.24
C TYR A 92 -3.52 8.82 24.93
N ASN A 93 -4.57 8.67 24.12
CA ASN A 93 -5.45 9.77 23.66
C ASN A 93 -4.72 10.88 22.90
N TYR A 94 -3.60 10.56 22.25
CA TYR A 94 -2.87 11.50 21.42
C TYR A 94 -3.20 11.27 19.94
N ASN A 95 -3.86 12.25 19.33
CA ASN A 95 -4.25 12.22 17.93
C ASN A 95 -3.23 13.00 17.09
N VAL A 96 -2.79 12.40 16.01
CA VAL A 96 -1.91 13.01 15.01
C VAL A 96 -2.51 12.87 13.61
N PRO A 97 -2.28 13.82 12.71
CA PRO A 97 -2.61 13.63 11.30
C PRO A 97 -1.79 12.49 10.73
N VAL A 98 -2.46 11.58 10.05
CA VAL A 98 -1.84 10.40 9.41
C VAL A 98 -2.44 10.25 8.02
N LEU A 99 -1.61 9.89 7.07
CA LEU A 99 -2.02 9.65 5.69
C LEU A 99 -2.70 8.29 5.55
N PHE A 100 -3.91 8.28 5.00
CA PHE A 100 -4.67 7.08 4.66
C PHE A 100 -5.16 7.14 3.23
N GLU A 101 -5.11 6.02 2.52
CA GLU A 101 -5.82 5.83 1.27
C GLU A 101 -7.29 5.48 1.56
N MET A 102 -8.23 6.16 0.89
CA MET A 102 -9.66 5.89 0.96
C MET A 102 -10.02 4.84 -0.10
N MET A 103 -10.34 3.64 0.34
CA MET A 103 -10.76 2.56 -0.57
C MET A 103 -12.25 2.55 -0.81
N ILE A 104 -13.03 2.78 0.25
CA ILE A 104 -14.49 2.84 0.21
C ILE A 104 -14.93 3.91 1.20
N GLU A 105 -15.71 4.85 0.72
CA GLU A 105 -16.36 5.86 1.52
C GLU A 105 -17.82 5.47 1.83
N GLY A 106 -18.31 5.75 3.04
CA GLY A 106 -19.68 5.48 3.43
C GLY A 106 -19.93 5.57 4.94
N LYS A 107 -21.04 4.98 5.37
CA LYS A 107 -21.39 4.85 6.80
C LYS A 107 -20.27 4.20 7.62
N LEU A 108 -19.64 3.20 7.03
CA LEU A 108 -18.36 2.64 7.45
C LEU A 108 -17.39 2.79 6.27
N SER A 109 -16.32 3.54 6.43
CA SER A 109 -15.32 3.70 5.39
C SER A 109 -14.17 2.71 5.58
N LEU A 110 -13.65 2.17 4.47
CA LEU A 110 -12.47 1.31 4.47
C LEU A 110 -11.25 2.14 4.07
N LEU A 111 -10.30 2.22 4.98
CA LEU A 111 -9.03 2.91 4.78
C LEU A 111 -7.88 1.91 4.69
N LEU A 112 -6.83 2.33 4.00
CA LEU A 112 -5.65 1.54 3.71
C LEU A 112 -4.39 2.33 4.04
N ARG A 113 -3.35 1.62 4.53
CA ARG A 113 -1.98 2.12 4.56
C ARG A 113 -1.05 1.06 4.01
N GLU A 114 -0.26 1.42 3.03
CA GLU A 114 0.81 0.57 2.55
C GLU A 114 2.07 0.75 3.40
N ARG A 115 2.84 -0.31 3.53
CA ARG A 115 4.17 -0.30 4.14
C ARG A 115 5.08 -1.27 3.41
N ILE A 116 6.32 -0.90 3.25
CA ILE A 116 7.34 -1.76 2.68
C ILE A 116 7.95 -2.60 3.81
N VAL A 117 7.97 -3.91 3.62
CA VAL A 117 8.58 -4.85 4.57
C VAL A 117 9.63 -5.70 3.86
N ALA A 118 10.80 -5.82 4.48
CA ALA A 118 11.82 -6.76 4.03
C ALA A 118 11.46 -8.17 4.47
N GLU A 119 11.24 -9.07 3.52
CA GLU A 119 11.05 -10.51 3.79
C GLU A 119 12.30 -11.28 3.41
N THR A 120 12.73 -12.19 4.27
CA THR A 120 13.83 -13.11 3.95
C THR A 120 13.38 -14.13 2.91
N THR A 121 14.13 -14.23 1.83
CA THR A 121 13.97 -15.30 0.84
C THR A 121 15.12 -16.29 1.01
N GLN A 122 14.78 -17.57 1.05
CA GLN A 122 15.76 -18.63 1.07
C GLN A 122 15.89 -19.19 -0.36
N SER A 123 17.05 -18.99 -0.98
CA SER A 123 17.35 -19.55 -2.29
C SER A 123 18.27 -20.75 -2.11
N TYR A 124 17.83 -21.90 -2.59
CA TYR A 124 18.66 -23.09 -2.69
C TYR A 124 19.36 -23.07 -4.05
N PHE A 125 20.65 -22.78 -4.07
CA PHE A 125 21.47 -23.02 -5.25
C PHE A 125 22.26 -24.32 -5.05
N PRO A 126 22.06 -25.34 -5.89
CA PRO A 126 22.99 -26.45 -5.92
C PRO A 126 24.31 -25.95 -6.51
N SER A 127 25.33 -25.81 -5.70
CA SER A 127 26.68 -25.54 -6.19
C SER A 127 27.28 -26.84 -6.71
N TYR A 128 27.34 -26.97 -8.03
CA TYR A 128 28.11 -28.05 -8.66
C TYR A 128 29.58 -27.64 -8.66
N TYR A 129 30.35 -28.18 -7.74
CA TYR A 129 31.81 -28.12 -7.85
C TYR A 129 32.28 -29.13 -8.91
N ALA A 130 33.07 -28.66 -9.85
CA ALA A 130 33.55 -29.38 -11.05
C ALA A 130 34.53 -30.55 -10.75
N TYR A 131 34.73 -30.96 -9.52
CA TYR A 131 35.52 -32.10 -9.12
C TYR A 131 34.89 -32.83 -7.93
N GLY A 132 34.10 -33.85 -8.20
CA GLY A 132 33.89 -35.09 -7.46
C GLY A 132 33.66 -35.04 -5.94
N ILE A 133 33.25 -33.95 -5.36
CA ILE A 133 33.01 -33.80 -3.91
C ILE A 133 31.54 -33.37 -3.72
N MET A 134 30.91 -33.99 -2.72
CA MET A 134 29.49 -33.89 -2.39
C MET A 134 28.87 -32.49 -2.56
N PRO A 135 27.61 -32.40 -3.04
CA PRO A 135 26.91 -31.13 -3.17
C PRO A 135 26.78 -30.46 -1.80
N SER A 136 27.49 -29.35 -1.60
CA SER A 136 27.26 -28.52 -0.43
C SER A 136 26.08 -27.60 -0.74
N PHE A 137 25.02 -27.71 0.03
CA PHE A 137 23.90 -26.79 -0.03
C PHE A 137 24.29 -25.50 0.68
N SER A 138 24.58 -24.47 -0.10
CA SER A 138 24.75 -23.12 0.46
C SER A 138 23.37 -22.49 0.63
N ASN A 139 22.93 -22.26 1.85
CA ASN A 139 21.75 -21.47 2.14
C ASN A 139 22.10 -19.98 1.94
N ASN A 140 21.75 -19.44 0.80
CA ASN A 140 21.83 -18.00 0.58
C ASN A 140 20.52 -17.35 1.04
N TYR A 141 20.60 -16.52 2.07
CA TYR A 141 19.48 -15.70 2.50
C TYR A 141 19.56 -14.36 1.76
N GLY A 142 18.51 -14.07 1.01
CA GLY A 142 18.30 -12.76 0.38
C GLY A 142 17.16 -12.01 1.08
N TYR A 143 17.11 -10.70 0.89
CA TYR A 143 15.97 -9.89 1.31
C TYR A 143 15.23 -9.40 0.07
N VAL A 144 13.92 -9.51 0.08
CA VAL A 144 13.03 -8.95 -0.94
C VAL A 144 12.07 -7.99 -0.24
N ASN A 145 12.03 -6.77 -0.72
CA ASN A 145 11.05 -5.80 -0.25
C ASN A 145 9.68 -6.12 -0.85
N LYS A 146 8.65 -6.14 -0.01
CA LYS A 146 7.26 -6.35 -0.42
C LYS A 146 6.36 -5.28 0.18
N VAL A 147 5.37 -4.85 -0.60
CA VAL A 147 4.29 -4.01 -0.08
C VAL A 147 3.35 -4.89 0.74
N LYS A 148 3.07 -4.47 1.95
CA LYS A 148 1.99 -4.99 2.79
C LYS A 148 1.01 -3.88 3.11
N TYR A 149 -0.24 -4.26 3.30
CA TYR A 149 -1.32 -3.34 3.57
C TYR A 149 -1.88 -3.55 4.96
N ASP A 150 -1.99 -2.47 5.71
CA ASP A 150 -2.73 -2.40 6.97
C ASP A 150 -4.10 -1.79 6.68
N TYR A 151 -5.16 -2.42 7.20
CA TYR A 151 -6.54 -2.00 6.99
C TYR A 151 -7.08 -1.29 8.22
N PHE A 152 -7.88 -0.26 7.97
CA PHE A 152 -8.53 0.53 9.01
C PHE A 152 -9.98 0.79 8.61
N PHE A 153 -10.82 1.00 9.61
CA PHE A 153 -12.21 1.39 9.42
C PHE A 153 -12.44 2.75 10.06
N LEU A 154 -13.00 3.67 9.30
CA LEU A 154 -13.45 4.96 9.80
C LEU A 154 -14.97 4.88 10.02
N THR A 155 -15.40 5.11 11.25
CA THR A 155 -16.79 5.12 11.67
C THR A 155 -17.38 6.53 11.58
N GLN A 156 -18.72 6.65 11.58
CA GLN A 156 -19.42 7.94 11.44
C GLN A 156 -19.09 8.95 12.56
N ASP A 157 -18.68 8.46 13.74
CA ASP A 157 -18.21 9.30 14.84
C ASP A 157 -16.78 9.82 14.68
N GLY A 158 -16.17 9.58 13.49
CA GLY A 158 -14.83 10.04 13.16
C GLY A 158 -13.68 9.20 13.73
N LYS A 159 -13.98 8.06 14.37
CA LYS A 159 -12.93 7.19 14.93
C LYS A 159 -12.37 6.24 13.90
N ILE A 160 -11.05 6.09 13.91
CA ILE A 160 -10.34 5.18 13.04
C ILE A 160 -9.87 3.96 13.83
N HIS A 161 -10.32 2.78 13.42
CA HIS A 161 -10.01 1.50 14.06
C HIS A 161 -9.10 0.66 13.17
N ARG A 162 -7.92 0.29 13.67
CA ARG A 162 -7.04 -0.64 12.96
C ARG A 162 -7.65 -2.04 12.98
N PHE A 163 -7.79 -2.64 11.80
CA PHE A 163 -8.30 -3.99 11.65
C PHE A 163 -7.18 -5.04 11.83
N LYS A 164 -7.34 -5.91 12.80
CA LYS A 164 -6.38 -6.99 13.12
C LYS A 164 -6.81 -8.37 12.61
N GLY A 165 -7.75 -8.41 11.64
CA GLY A 165 -8.24 -9.67 11.06
C GLY A 165 -9.26 -10.42 11.92
N LYS A 166 -9.75 -9.87 13.02
CA LYS A 166 -10.68 -10.52 13.92
C LYS A 166 -12.14 -10.24 13.53
N LYS A 167 -12.89 -11.29 13.27
CA LYS A 167 -14.32 -11.21 12.91
C LYS A 167 -15.15 -10.48 13.98
N LYS A 168 -14.82 -10.66 15.25
CA LYS A 168 -15.53 -10.02 16.39
C LYS A 168 -15.42 -8.49 16.33
N ASP A 169 -14.23 -7.97 15.99
CA ASP A 169 -14.00 -6.51 15.93
C ASP A 169 -14.81 -5.89 14.80
N LEU A 170 -14.90 -6.60 13.66
CA LEU A 170 -15.71 -6.17 12.52
C LEU A 170 -17.21 -6.12 12.87
N PHE A 171 -17.74 -7.18 13.49
CA PHE A 171 -19.15 -7.20 13.89
C PHE A 171 -19.50 -6.14 14.94
N LYS A 172 -18.55 -5.75 15.79
CA LYS A 172 -18.78 -4.65 16.74
C LYS A 172 -19.01 -3.31 16.02
N MET A 173 -18.34 -3.09 14.89
CA MET A 173 -18.53 -1.86 14.09
C MET A 173 -19.81 -1.90 13.24
N MET A 174 -20.41 -3.07 13.05
CA MET A 174 -21.62 -3.32 12.27
C MET A 174 -22.74 -3.91 13.14
N GLU A 175 -22.78 -3.53 14.44
CA GLU A 175 -23.68 -4.15 15.43
C GLU A 175 -25.16 -3.94 15.09
N ASP A 176 -25.49 -2.81 14.50
CA ASP A 176 -26.83 -2.45 14.03
C ASP A 176 -27.38 -3.36 12.92
N LYS A 177 -26.50 -4.10 12.21
CA LYS A 177 -26.81 -5.03 11.11
C LYS A 177 -26.19 -6.41 11.31
N TYR A 178 -26.02 -6.83 12.56
CA TYR A 178 -25.27 -8.04 12.92
C TYR A 178 -25.75 -9.30 12.19
N ASP A 179 -27.07 -9.56 12.20
CA ASP A 179 -27.62 -10.82 11.64
C ASP A 179 -27.53 -10.86 10.11
N GLU A 180 -27.83 -9.73 9.45
CA GLU A 180 -27.69 -9.58 8.00
C GLU A 180 -26.24 -9.78 7.57
N MET A 181 -25.31 -9.15 8.28
CA MET A 181 -23.88 -9.24 8.00
C MET A 181 -23.34 -10.65 8.24
N LYS A 182 -23.78 -11.32 9.31
CA LYS A 182 -23.41 -12.69 9.62
C LYS A 182 -23.86 -13.65 8.53
N LYS A 183 -25.11 -13.49 8.07
CA LYS A 183 -25.67 -14.28 6.96
C LYS A 183 -24.88 -14.02 5.67
N TYR A 184 -24.71 -12.76 5.28
CA TYR A 184 -23.96 -12.39 4.08
C TYR A 184 -22.55 -12.97 4.06
N MET A 185 -21.80 -12.84 5.15
CA MET A 185 -20.43 -13.34 5.25
C MET A 185 -20.36 -14.87 5.17
N SER A 186 -21.37 -15.58 5.68
CA SER A 186 -21.49 -17.03 5.59
C SER A 186 -21.79 -17.47 4.15
N ASP A 187 -22.82 -16.89 3.54
CA ASP A 187 -23.29 -17.24 2.19
C ASP A 187 -22.22 -16.97 1.11
N LYS A 188 -21.48 -15.89 1.26
CA LYS A 188 -20.38 -15.50 0.34
C LYS A 188 -19.03 -16.12 0.70
N LYS A 189 -18.92 -16.95 1.75
CA LYS A 189 -17.68 -17.60 2.20
C LYS A 189 -16.51 -16.61 2.33
N ILE A 190 -16.77 -15.46 2.94
CA ILE A 190 -15.86 -14.33 3.06
C ILE A 190 -14.55 -14.70 3.76
N ASN A 191 -13.42 -14.30 3.16
CA ASN A 191 -12.09 -14.44 3.74
C ASN A 191 -11.54 -13.06 4.18
N LEU A 192 -11.53 -12.78 5.46
CA LEU A 192 -11.09 -11.50 6.04
C LEU A 192 -9.60 -11.16 5.80
N LYS A 193 -8.81 -12.08 5.26
CA LYS A 193 -7.42 -11.83 4.87
C LYS A 193 -7.29 -11.23 3.47
N LYS A 194 -8.39 -11.24 2.68
CA LYS A 194 -8.41 -10.69 1.32
C LYS A 194 -9.04 -9.30 1.32
N MET A 195 -8.33 -8.33 0.76
CA MET A 195 -8.81 -6.95 0.59
C MET A 195 -10.14 -6.91 -0.18
N SER A 196 -10.25 -7.67 -1.27
CA SER A 196 -11.47 -7.73 -2.08
C SER A 196 -12.70 -8.21 -1.29
N ASP A 197 -12.51 -9.07 -0.31
CA ASP A 197 -13.59 -9.56 0.52
C ASP A 197 -13.95 -8.58 1.64
N LEU A 198 -12.96 -7.85 2.20
CA LEU A 198 -13.22 -6.72 3.09
C LEU A 198 -14.01 -5.62 2.38
N ALA A 199 -13.63 -5.30 1.14
CA ALA A 199 -14.36 -4.34 0.31
C ALA A 199 -15.83 -4.77 0.09
N LYS A 200 -16.08 -6.04 -0.21
CA LYS A 200 -17.45 -6.57 -0.36
C LYS A 200 -18.27 -6.43 0.92
N ILE A 201 -17.67 -6.69 2.08
CA ILE A 201 -18.33 -6.54 3.37
C ILE A 201 -18.76 -5.08 3.59
N VAL A 202 -17.82 -4.15 3.41
CA VAL A 202 -18.07 -2.73 3.65
C VAL A 202 -19.11 -2.18 2.69
N ASN A 203 -18.98 -2.51 1.40
CA ASN A 203 -19.97 -2.11 0.39
C ASN A 203 -21.36 -2.64 0.71
N TYR A 204 -21.48 -3.92 1.09
CA TYR A 204 -22.78 -4.50 1.45
C TYR A 204 -23.38 -3.83 2.70
N TYR A 205 -22.56 -3.62 3.73
CA TYR A 205 -23.00 -2.91 4.94
C TYR A 205 -23.46 -1.48 4.67
N ASN A 206 -22.78 -0.75 3.80
CA ASN A 206 -23.16 0.61 3.43
C ASN A 206 -24.45 0.69 2.59
N LEU A 207 -24.85 -0.44 1.96
CA LEU A 207 -26.06 -0.52 1.12
C LEU A 207 -27.33 -0.85 1.90
N ILE A 208 -27.23 -1.46 3.10
CA ILE A 208 -28.34 -1.92 3.91
C ILE A 208 -28.50 -1.01 5.14
#